data_82ddc54a91af2aaba8c54dc5deef5e52
#
_entry.id   82ddc54a91af2aaba8c54dc5deef5e52
#
_cell.length_a   1.000
_cell.length_b   1.000
_cell.length_c   1.000
_cell.angle_alpha   90.00
_cell.angle_beta   90.00
_cell.angle_gamma   90.00
#
_symmetry.space_group_name_H-M   'P 1'
#
loop_
_entity.id
_entity.type
_entity.pdbx_description
1 polymer ?
#
loop_
_entity_poly.entity_id
_entity_poly.type
_entity_poly.pdbx_seq_one_letter_code
_entity_poly.pdbx_strand_id
1 'polypeptide(L)'
;MTRKAILFHGTSAHPDVVWLPWLRKRLTERGYAVEAPHYPNLNVEPIAAFLPQVLANHTFDANTVLVGHSGGAALLLAVLEHIDTTVDQAILVAGYCTSPNNEDEPVLQDSYDWEAIRANVRDLYFINSREDPYGCDDTQGRAMFERLGGTQIVRDDGHFGDIDQPYQSFELLDKLID
;
A
#
# COMPACT_ATOMS: atom_id res chain seq x y z
N MET A 1 -13.52 16.26 12.06
CA MET A 1 -13.81 14.87 11.58
C MET A 1 -12.67 13.99 12.08
N THR A 2 -12.96 12.73 12.41
CA THR A 2 -11.93 11.79 12.89
C THR A 2 -11.08 11.36 11.70
N ARG A 3 -9.75 11.49 11.80
CA ARG A 3 -8.83 10.96 10.78
C ARG A 3 -8.88 9.43 10.81
N LYS A 4 -8.79 8.81 9.65
CA LYS A 4 -8.82 7.37 9.49
C LYS A 4 -7.57 6.87 8.78
N ALA A 5 -7.11 5.68 9.15
CA ALA A 5 -6.07 4.97 8.43
C ALA A 5 -6.51 3.55 8.11
N ILE A 6 -6.23 3.07 6.90
CA ILE A 6 -6.46 1.68 6.49
C ILE A 6 -5.12 1.08 6.09
N LEU A 7 -4.75 -0.01 6.77
CA LEU A 7 -3.46 -0.67 6.59
C LEU A 7 -3.66 -2.01 5.89
N PHE A 8 -3.05 -2.20 4.72
CA PHE A 8 -3.15 -3.41 3.92
C PHE A 8 -1.86 -4.23 4.01
N HIS A 9 -1.96 -5.48 4.45
CA HIS A 9 -0.84 -6.42 4.53
C HIS A 9 -0.40 -6.93 3.15
N GLY A 10 0.75 -7.60 3.09
CA GLY A 10 1.28 -8.19 1.86
C GLY A 10 0.61 -9.53 1.48
N THR A 11 1.00 -10.05 0.31
CA THR A 11 0.59 -11.38 -0.17
C THR A 11 0.91 -12.46 0.84
N SER A 12 -0.05 -13.36 1.10
CA SER A 12 0.08 -14.46 2.06
C SER A 12 0.48 -14.05 3.49
N ALA A 13 0.32 -12.76 3.83
CA ALA A 13 0.66 -12.19 5.13
C ALA A 13 -0.59 -11.99 6.02
N HIS A 14 -0.41 -11.31 7.13
CA HIS A 14 -1.44 -11.01 8.12
C HIS A 14 -1.26 -9.59 8.64
N PRO A 15 -2.33 -8.89 9.10
CA PRO A 15 -2.22 -7.54 9.66
C PRO A 15 -1.43 -7.45 10.97
N ASP A 16 -1.11 -8.58 11.60
CA ASP A 16 -0.36 -8.64 12.86
C ASP A 16 1.13 -9.03 12.69
N VAL A 17 1.67 -8.87 11.46
CA VAL A 17 3.10 -9.16 11.18
C VAL A 17 3.85 -7.90 10.78
N VAL A 18 5.17 -7.98 10.80
CA VAL A 18 6.13 -6.93 10.48
C VAL A 18 5.84 -5.64 11.26
N TRP A 19 5.88 -4.50 10.64
CA TRP A 19 5.65 -3.18 11.26
C TRP A 19 4.16 -2.77 11.36
N LEU A 20 3.24 -3.52 10.78
CA LEU A 20 1.81 -3.17 10.76
C LEU A 20 1.20 -3.02 12.17
N PRO A 21 1.43 -3.93 13.14
CA PRO A 21 0.92 -3.75 14.51
C PRO A 21 1.50 -2.52 15.19
N TRP A 22 2.78 -2.23 14.96
CA TRP A 22 3.44 -1.06 15.50
C TRP A 22 2.83 0.23 14.93
N LEU A 23 2.64 0.32 13.60
CA LEU A 23 2.05 1.49 12.97
C LEU A 23 0.59 1.68 13.41
N ARG A 24 -0.20 0.60 13.48
CA ARG A 24 -1.58 0.61 14.00
C ARG A 24 -1.62 1.23 15.41
N LYS A 25 -0.74 0.80 16.30
CA LYS A 25 -0.64 1.35 17.66
C LYS A 25 -0.30 2.84 17.63
N ARG A 26 0.74 3.24 16.88
CA ARG A 26 1.19 4.64 16.77
C ARG A 26 0.07 5.55 16.28
N LEU A 27 -0.62 5.17 15.22
CA LEU A 27 -1.70 5.98 14.65
C LEU A 27 -2.92 6.05 15.60
N THR A 28 -3.23 4.95 16.30
CA THR A 28 -4.30 4.95 17.32
C THR A 28 -3.97 5.91 18.47
N GLU A 29 -2.73 5.91 18.95
CA GLU A 29 -2.25 6.86 19.99
C GLU A 29 -2.34 8.33 19.53
N ARG A 30 -2.25 8.56 18.23
CA ARG A 30 -2.40 9.88 17.58
C ARG A 30 -3.84 10.24 17.24
N GLY A 31 -4.81 9.41 17.62
CA GLY A 31 -6.24 9.66 17.45
C GLY A 31 -6.83 9.27 16.09
N TYR A 32 -6.14 8.44 15.30
CA TYR A 32 -6.72 7.86 14.10
C TYR A 32 -7.68 6.71 14.44
N ALA A 33 -8.77 6.60 13.70
CA ALA A 33 -9.53 5.36 13.60
C ALA A 33 -8.78 4.43 12.63
N VAL A 34 -8.17 3.36 13.13
CA VAL A 34 -7.31 2.49 12.32
C VAL A 34 -8.02 1.19 12.00
N GLU A 35 -8.12 0.89 10.71
CA GLU A 35 -8.57 -0.38 10.17
C GLU A 35 -7.32 -1.16 9.67
N ALA A 36 -7.21 -2.42 10.03
CA ALA A 36 -6.18 -3.33 9.54
C ALA A 36 -6.83 -4.68 9.23
N PRO A 37 -7.53 -4.77 8.09
CA PRO A 37 -8.27 -5.97 7.72
C PRO A 37 -7.33 -7.13 7.40
N HIS A 38 -7.81 -8.37 7.65
CA HIS A 38 -7.17 -9.56 7.15
C HIS A 38 -7.85 -10.00 5.85
N TYR A 39 -7.11 -10.00 4.77
CA TYR A 39 -7.52 -10.44 3.45
C TYR A 39 -6.69 -11.65 3.00
N PRO A 40 -7.06 -12.88 3.38
CA PRO A 40 -6.30 -14.09 3.02
C PRO A 40 -6.25 -14.34 1.51
N ASN A 41 -7.21 -13.77 0.76
CA ASN A 41 -7.29 -13.92 -0.70
C ASN A 41 -6.60 -12.79 -1.48
N LEU A 42 -5.95 -11.85 -0.78
CA LEU A 42 -5.19 -10.78 -1.42
C LEU A 42 -4.07 -11.39 -2.27
N ASN A 43 -4.02 -11.01 -3.55
CA ASN A 43 -3.11 -11.54 -4.56
C ASN A 43 -3.23 -13.07 -4.80
N VAL A 44 -4.39 -13.65 -4.47
CA VAL A 44 -4.78 -15.04 -4.76
C VAL A 44 -5.98 -15.04 -5.71
N GLU A 45 -6.98 -14.24 -5.41
CA GLU A 45 -8.10 -14.00 -6.32
C GLU A 45 -7.73 -12.94 -7.36
N PRO A 46 -8.19 -13.06 -8.62
CA PRO A 46 -8.05 -12.01 -9.62
C PRO A 46 -8.63 -10.68 -9.12
N ILE A 47 -7.93 -9.59 -9.38
CA ILE A 47 -8.31 -8.26 -8.89
C ILE A 47 -9.76 -7.88 -9.23
N ALA A 48 -10.25 -8.27 -10.40
CA ALA A 48 -11.63 -8.00 -10.81
C ALA A 48 -12.70 -8.63 -9.90
N ALA A 49 -12.38 -9.76 -9.26
CA ALA A 49 -13.27 -10.41 -8.28
C ALA A 49 -13.01 -9.90 -6.85
N PHE A 50 -11.77 -9.58 -6.53
CA PHE A 50 -11.35 -9.20 -5.18
C PHE A 50 -11.65 -7.73 -4.84
N LEU A 51 -11.39 -6.80 -5.76
CA LEU A 51 -11.55 -5.35 -5.54
C LEU A 51 -12.96 -4.93 -5.07
N PRO A 52 -14.07 -5.44 -5.63
CA PRO A 52 -15.41 -5.08 -5.15
C PRO A 52 -15.64 -5.39 -3.68
N GLN A 53 -15.02 -6.45 -3.14
CA GLN A 53 -15.10 -6.80 -1.73
C GLN A 53 -14.36 -5.76 -0.87
N VAL A 54 -13.19 -5.33 -1.29
CA VAL A 54 -12.41 -4.29 -0.60
C VAL A 54 -13.19 -2.97 -0.57
N LEU A 55 -13.71 -2.53 -1.72
CA LEU A 55 -14.46 -1.28 -1.82
C LEU A 55 -15.75 -1.30 -0.99
N ALA A 56 -16.43 -2.45 -0.89
CA ALA A 56 -17.64 -2.59 -0.07
C ALA A 56 -17.35 -2.61 1.44
N ASN A 57 -16.17 -3.04 1.85
CA ASN A 57 -15.80 -3.19 3.26
C ASN A 57 -15.29 -1.90 3.90
N HIS A 58 -14.93 -0.90 3.11
CA HIS A 58 -14.34 0.34 3.60
C HIS A 58 -15.09 1.57 3.11
N THR A 59 -14.96 2.64 3.86
CA THR A 59 -15.39 3.98 3.44
C THR A 59 -14.14 4.84 3.27
N PHE A 60 -14.13 5.67 2.24
CA PHE A 60 -13.02 6.56 1.91
C PHE A 60 -13.50 8.01 1.95
N ASP A 61 -12.68 8.90 2.47
CA ASP A 61 -12.95 10.34 2.50
C ASP A 61 -11.63 11.15 2.51
N ALA A 62 -11.74 12.46 2.50
CA ALA A 62 -10.60 13.37 2.48
C ALA A 62 -9.72 13.36 3.76
N ASN A 63 -10.08 12.58 4.78
CA ASN A 63 -9.28 12.39 6.00
C ASN A 63 -8.75 10.96 6.11
N THR A 64 -8.81 10.19 5.02
CA THR A 64 -8.37 8.79 4.97
C THR A 64 -6.92 8.72 4.52
N VAL A 65 -6.10 8.00 5.28
CA VAL A 65 -4.73 7.59 4.93
C VAL A 65 -4.74 6.11 4.58
N LEU A 66 -4.16 5.77 3.44
CA LEU A 66 -3.99 4.39 2.97
C LEU A 66 -2.53 4.00 3.06
N VAL A 67 -2.23 2.87 3.67
CA VAL A 67 -0.87 2.32 3.71
C VAL A 67 -0.93 0.87 3.27
N GLY A 68 -0.11 0.50 2.30
CA GLY A 68 -0.01 -0.87 1.82
C GLY A 68 1.42 -1.37 1.82
N HIS A 69 1.59 -2.67 2.09
CA HIS A 69 2.85 -3.37 2.00
C HIS A 69 2.80 -4.43 0.90
N SER A 70 3.78 -4.45 0.00
CA SER A 70 3.92 -5.49 -1.03
C SER A 70 2.63 -5.64 -1.89
N GLY A 71 2.00 -6.80 -1.93
CA GLY A 71 0.70 -7.01 -2.59
C GLY A 71 -0.39 -6.05 -2.12
N GLY A 72 -0.38 -5.65 -0.83
CA GLY A 72 -1.28 -4.62 -0.31
C GLY A 72 -1.00 -3.23 -0.88
N ALA A 73 0.27 -2.92 -1.20
CA ALA A 73 0.62 -1.69 -1.90
C ALA A 73 0.17 -1.71 -3.36
N ALA A 74 0.35 -2.84 -4.06
CA ALA A 74 -0.15 -3.02 -5.42
C ALA A 74 -1.69 -2.90 -5.48
N LEU A 75 -2.41 -3.45 -4.49
CA LEU A 75 -3.86 -3.31 -4.35
C LEU A 75 -4.29 -1.84 -4.28
N LEU A 76 -3.50 -0.97 -3.64
CA LEU A 76 -3.85 0.45 -3.52
C LEU A 76 -3.97 1.17 -4.86
N LEU A 77 -3.27 0.73 -5.90
CA LEU A 77 -3.43 1.30 -7.24
C LEU A 77 -4.86 1.07 -7.76
N ALA A 78 -5.37 -0.16 -7.63
CA ALA A 78 -6.73 -0.49 -8.03
C ALA A 78 -7.79 0.20 -7.14
N VAL A 79 -7.54 0.29 -5.83
CA VAL A 79 -8.43 1.03 -4.91
C VAL A 79 -8.50 2.50 -5.30
N LEU A 80 -7.37 3.17 -5.49
CA LEU A 80 -7.31 4.58 -5.87
C LEU A 80 -7.95 4.86 -7.24
N GLU A 81 -7.87 3.92 -8.17
CA GLU A 81 -8.53 4.06 -9.49
C GLU A 81 -10.05 4.05 -9.37
N HIS A 82 -10.62 3.30 -8.42
CA HIS A 82 -12.05 2.99 -8.39
C HIS A 82 -12.83 3.66 -7.26
N ILE A 83 -12.18 4.40 -6.36
CA ILE A 83 -12.90 5.25 -5.39
C ILE A 83 -13.37 6.54 -6.07
N ASP A 84 -14.44 7.13 -5.55
CA ASP A 84 -15.07 8.36 -6.07
C ASP A 84 -14.73 9.61 -5.23
N THR A 85 -13.66 9.54 -4.44
CA THR A 85 -13.24 10.61 -3.55
C THR A 85 -11.71 10.73 -3.50
N THR A 86 -11.21 11.93 -3.19
CA THR A 86 -9.78 12.15 -3.00
C THR A 86 -9.42 11.88 -1.54
N VAL A 87 -8.60 10.84 -1.29
CA VAL A 87 -8.06 10.55 0.05
C VAL A 87 -6.88 11.46 0.40
N ASP A 88 -6.58 11.57 1.67
CA ASP A 88 -5.53 12.44 2.19
C ASP A 88 -4.13 11.98 1.75
N GLN A 89 -3.80 10.74 2.06
CA GLN A 89 -2.50 10.15 1.76
C GLN A 89 -2.63 8.71 1.27
N ALA A 90 -1.70 8.30 0.40
CA ALA A 90 -1.45 6.89 0.11
C ALA A 90 0.06 6.62 0.14
N ILE A 91 0.48 5.60 0.88
CA ILE A 91 1.87 5.20 1.04
C ILE A 91 2.01 3.74 0.61
N LEU A 92 2.75 3.54 -0.48
CA LEU A 92 3.00 2.24 -1.08
C LEU A 92 4.41 1.77 -0.69
N VAL A 93 4.49 0.81 0.23
CA VAL A 93 5.75 0.23 0.71
C VAL A 93 6.02 -1.07 -0.03
N ALA A 94 7.18 -1.21 -0.64
CA ALA A 94 7.53 -2.33 -1.52
C ALA A 94 6.43 -2.61 -2.56
N GLY A 95 5.82 -1.53 -3.08
CA GLY A 95 4.76 -1.60 -4.08
C GLY A 95 5.30 -1.84 -5.48
N TYR A 96 4.41 -2.32 -6.35
CA TYR A 96 4.71 -2.60 -7.74
C TYR A 96 3.48 -2.39 -8.61
N CYS A 97 3.71 -2.10 -9.89
CA CYS A 97 2.65 -1.92 -10.89
C CYS A 97 2.81 -2.84 -12.10
N THR A 98 3.87 -3.61 -12.13
CA THR A 98 4.13 -4.68 -13.08
C THR A 98 4.61 -5.91 -12.32
N SER A 99 4.45 -7.09 -12.91
CA SER A 99 4.81 -8.36 -12.27
C SER A 99 6.28 -8.40 -11.84
N PRO A 100 6.59 -8.46 -10.53
CA PRO A 100 7.95 -8.63 -10.07
C PRO A 100 8.48 -10.02 -10.43
N ASN A 101 9.73 -10.12 -10.87
CA ASN A 101 10.39 -11.39 -11.21
C ASN A 101 9.62 -12.25 -12.23
N ASN A 102 8.70 -11.68 -13.02
CA ASN A 102 7.82 -12.38 -13.96
C ASN A 102 6.92 -13.46 -13.31
N GLU A 103 6.60 -13.30 -12.04
CA GLU A 103 5.64 -14.17 -11.34
C GLU A 103 4.20 -13.74 -11.63
N ASP A 104 3.24 -14.65 -11.41
CA ASP A 104 1.81 -14.34 -11.53
C ASP A 104 1.37 -13.48 -10.34
N GLU A 105 0.76 -12.33 -10.63
CA GLU A 105 0.32 -11.36 -9.64
C GLU A 105 -1.16 -11.01 -9.84
N PRO A 106 -2.09 -11.84 -9.35
CA PRO A 106 -3.53 -11.63 -9.53
C PRO A 106 -4.07 -10.29 -9.04
N VAL A 107 -3.34 -9.60 -8.16
CA VAL A 107 -3.66 -8.26 -7.65
C VAL A 107 -3.48 -7.16 -8.71
N LEU A 108 -2.70 -7.41 -9.76
CA LEU A 108 -2.47 -6.45 -10.82
C LEU A 108 -3.62 -6.41 -11.81
N GLN A 109 -3.90 -5.22 -12.32
CA GLN A 109 -4.79 -5.00 -13.47
C GLN A 109 -4.00 -5.09 -14.78
N ASP A 110 -4.65 -5.45 -15.88
CA ASP A 110 -4.05 -5.45 -17.22
C ASP A 110 -3.63 -4.04 -17.67
N SER A 111 -4.34 -3.03 -17.17
CA SER A 111 -4.06 -1.61 -17.40
C SER A 111 -4.60 -0.75 -16.26
N TYR A 112 -4.05 0.45 -16.09
CA TYR A 112 -4.45 1.42 -15.08
C TYR A 112 -4.85 2.74 -15.71
N ASP A 113 -5.92 3.36 -15.20
CA ASP A 113 -6.20 4.77 -15.42
C ASP A 113 -5.37 5.61 -14.43
N TRP A 114 -4.17 5.97 -14.87
CA TRP A 114 -3.22 6.75 -14.05
C TRP A 114 -3.73 8.14 -13.69
N GLU A 115 -4.59 8.74 -14.53
CA GLU A 115 -5.20 10.03 -14.23
C GLU A 115 -6.21 9.92 -13.10
N ALA A 116 -7.06 8.89 -13.12
CA ALA A 116 -8.01 8.60 -12.05
C ALA A 116 -7.28 8.31 -10.73
N ILE A 117 -6.25 7.45 -10.75
CA ILE A 117 -5.43 7.16 -9.56
C ILE A 117 -4.86 8.46 -8.97
N ARG A 118 -4.27 9.31 -9.82
CA ARG A 118 -3.64 10.57 -9.34
C ARG A 118 -4.66 11.56 -8.78
N ALA A 119 -5.85 11.65 -9.37
CA ALA A 119 -6.91 12.54 -8.94
C ALA A 119 -7.49 12.14 -7.55
N ASN A 120 -7.44 10.86 -7.21
CA ASN A 120 -8.06 10.31 -6.02
C ASN A 120 -7.13 10.26 -4.79
N VAL A 121 -5.95 10.89 -4.85
CA VAL A 121 -5.05 11.02 -3.70
C VAL A 121 -4.37 12.38 -3.67
N ARG A 122 -4.32 13.03 -2.50
CA ARG A 122 -3.62 14.30 -2.33
C ARG A 122 -2.10 14.09 -2.30
N ASP A 123 -1.61 13.32 -1.35
CA ASP A 123 -0.19 13.07 -1.14
C ASP A 123 0.13 11.57 -1.35
N LEU A 124 1.02 11.30 -2.31
CA LEU A 124 1.36 9.94 -2.74
C LEU A 124 2.84 9.66 -2.53
N TYR A 125 3.13 8.55 -1.86
CA TYR A 125 4.49 8.11 -1.53
C TYR A 125 4.74 6.69 -2.03
N PHE A 126 5.92 6.49 -2.63
CA PHE A 126 6.46 5.18 -3.02
C PHE A 126 7.73 4.95 -2.23
N ILE A 127 7.76 3.89 -1.42
CA ILE A 127 8.91 3.53 -0.60
C ILE A 127 9.38 2.15 -1.03
N ASN A 128 10.50 2.09 -1.72
CA ASN A 128 11.06 0.86 -2.27
C ASN A 128 12.54 0.71 -1.87
N SER A 129 13.03 -0.51 -1.87
CA SER A 129 14.42 -0.83 -1.57
C SER A 129 15.15 -1.25 -2.84
N ARG A 130 16.44 -0.87 -2.96
CA ARG A 130 17.25 -1.32 -4.10
C ARG A 130 17.49 -2.82 -4.11
N GLU A 131 17.53 -3.44 -2.94
CA GLU A 131 17.85 -4.86 -2.75
C GLU A 131 16.64 -5.65 -2.25
N ASP A 132 15.49 -5.43 -2.88
CA ASP A 132 14.27 -6.18 -2.55
C ASP A 132 14.36 -7.59 -3.16
N PRO A 133 14.33 -8.67 -2.34
CA PRO A 133 14.50 -10.04 -2.82
C PRO A 133 13.34 -10.54 -3.68
N TYR A 134 12.18 -9.89 -3.60
CA TYR A 134 10.99 -10.23 -4.38
C TYR A 134 10.82 -9.39 -5.65
N GLY A 135 11.79 -8.51 -5.96
CA GLY A 135 11.71 -7.65 -7.14
C GLY A 135 10.74 -6.47 -7.02
N CYS A 136 10.24 -6.20 -5.80
CA CYS A 136 9.45 -4.99 -5.49
C CYS A 136 10.38 -3.79 -5.24
N ASP A 137 11.39 -3.65 -6.08
CA ASP A 137 12.52 -2.74 -5.90
C ASP A 137 12.25 -1.29 -6.32
N ASP A 138 13.27 -0.47 -6.30
CA ASP A 138 13.17 0.96 -6.63
C ASP A 138 12.81 1.22 -8.09
N THR A 139 12.98 0.26 -8.99
CA THR A 139 12.55 0.38 -10.39
C THR A 139 11.02 0.32 -10.50
N GLN A 140 10.35 -0.48 -9.68
CA GLN A 140 8.89 -0.48 -9.56
C GLN A 140 8.37 0.85 -9.01
N GLY A 141 9.00 1.35 -7.94
CA GLY A 141 8.68 2.67 -7.38
C GLY A 141 8.85 3.80 -8.39
N ARG A 142 9.93 3.75 -9.17
CA ARG A 142 10.21 4.72 -10.25
C ARG A 142 9.15 4.68 -11.35
N ALA A 143 8.75 3.49 -11.78
CA ALA A 143 7.71 3.32 -12.81
C ALA A 143 6.38 3.94 -12.40
N MET A 144 6.00 3.80 -11.13
CA MET A 144 4.81 4.44 -10.56
C MET A 144 4.99 5.96 -10.43
N PHE A 145 6.14 6.40 -9.91
CA PHE A 145 6.45 7.83 -9.75
C PHE A 145 6.45 8.59 -11.08
N GLU A 146 7.01 8.02 -12.13
CA GLU A 146 7.04 8.65 -13.47
C GLU A 146 5.63 8.87 -14.06
N ARG A 147 4.65 8.03 -13.68
CA ARG A 147 3.27 8.12 -14.14
C ARG A 147 2.40 9.01 -13.25
N LEU A 148 2.63 8.98 -11.95
CA LEU A 148 1.73 9.57 -10.95
C LEU A 148 2.31 10.82 -10.27
N GLY A 149 3.63 11.06 -10.37
CA GLY A 149 4.27 12.06 -9.51
C GLY A 149 4.28 11.63 -8.06
N GLY A 150 4.18 12.57 -7.13
CA GLY A 150 4.27 12.30 -5.70
C GLY A 150 5.71 12.30 -5.20
N THR A 151 6.05 11.42 -4.26
CA THR A 151 7.39 11.31 -3.68
C THR A 151 7.89 9.88 -3.70
N GLN A 152 9.03 9.65 -4.31
CA GLN A 152 9.74 8.38 -4.24
C GLN A 152 10.83 8.43 -3.17
N ILE A 153 10.86 7.43 -2.29
CA ILE A 153 11.90 7.23 -1.27
C ILE A 153 12.55 5.87 -1.53
N VAL A 154 13.84 5.89 -1.75
CA VAL A 154 14.64 4.67 -1.99
C VAL A 154 15.46 4.34 -0.75
N ARG A 155 15.41 3.09 -0.32
CA ARG A 155 16.10 2.55 0.85
C ARG A 155 16.96 1.34 0.49
N ASP A 156 17.67 0.82 1.48
CA ASP A 156 18.43 -0.45 1.42
C ASP A 156 17.96 -1.39 2.56
N ASP A 157 16.63 -1.55 2.68
CA ASP A 157 15.99 -2.24 3.80
C ASP A 157 15.30 -3.56 3.35
N GLY A 158 15.75 -4.17 2.24
CA GLY A 158 15.17 -5.39 1.69
C GLY A 158 13.69 -5.20 1.37
N HIS A 159 12.84 -6.14 1.79
CA HIS A 159 11.38 -6.09 1.56
C HIS A 159 10.61 -5.33 2.68
N PHE A 160 11.29 -4.57 3.53
CA PHE A 160 10.70 -3.91 4.72
C PHE A 160 9.98 -4.89 5.66
N GLY A 161 10.54 -6.07 5.83
CA GLY A 161 10.04 -7.14 6.66
C GLY A 161 9.46 -8.31 5.89
N ASP A 162 9.81 -9.49 6.40
CA ASP A 162 9.41 -10.79 5.90
C ASP A 162 9.50 -11.80 7.06
N ILE A 163 9.12 -13.06 6.81
CA ILE A 163 9.21 -14.16 7.79
C ILE A 163 10.63 -14.29 8.37
N ASP A 164 11.65 -14.14 7.52
CA ASP A 164 13.05 -14.28 7.89
C ASP A 164 13.77 -12.93 8.14
N GLN A 165 13.12 -11.81 7.90
CA GLN A 165 13.66 -10.47 8.12
C GLN A 165 12.76 -9.68 9.07
N PRO A 166 13.02 -9.66 10.37
CA PRO A 166 12.21 -8.89 11.29
C PRO A 166 12.36 -7.38 11.02
N TYR A 167 11.24 -6.72 10.77
CA TYR A 167 11.14 -5.27 10.58
C TYR A 167 9.91 -4.82 11.39
N GLN A 168 10.09 -4.66 12.71
CA GLN A 168 8.98 -4.55 13.67
C GLN A 168 8.53 -3.12 13.93
N SER A 169 9.26 -2.14 13.45
CA SER A 169 8.90 -0.72 13.51
C SER A 169 9.29 -0.03 12.20
N PHE A 170 8.63 1.06 11.88
CA PHE A 170 8.94 1.82 10.68
C PHE A 170 8.72 3.32 10.92
N GLU A 171 9.66 3.94 11.61
CA GLU A 171 9.59 5.34 12.07
C GLU A 171 9.40 6.34 10.92
N LEU A 172 9.84 6.00 9.71
CA LEU A 172 9.63 6.84 8.54
C LEU A 172 8.13 7.03 8.25
N LEU A 173 7.34 5.94 8.34
CA LEU A 173 5.88 6.02 8.12
C LEU A 173 5.20 6.91 9.16
N ASP A 174 5.57 6.78 10.43
CA ASP A 174 5.02 7.62 11.50
C ASP A 174 5.33 9.12 11.31
N LYS A 175 6.43 9.44 10.62
CA LYS A 175 6.82 10.82 10.29
C LYS A 175 6.18 11.35 9.02
N LEU A 176 5.83 10.49 8.07
CA LEU A 176 5.19 10.88 6.81
C LEU A 176 3.69 11.08 6.96
N ILE A 177 3.07 10.37 7.89
CA ILE A 177 1.64 10.49 8.17
C ILE A 177 1.45 11.65 9.16
N ASP A 178 0.77 12.71 8.75
CA ASP A 178 0.53 13.91 9.55
C ASP A 178 -0.60 13.79 10.58
#